data_2b51309cb4fb8ff42ebe6e843f368c34
#
_entry.id   2b51309cb4fb8ff42ebe6e843f368c34
#
_cell.length_a   1.000
_cell.length_b   1.000
_cell.length_c   1.000
_cell.angle_alpha   90.00
_cell.angle_beta   90.00
_cell.angle_gamma   90.00
#
_symmetry.space_group_name_H-M   'P 1'
#
loop_
_entity.id
_entity.type
_entity.pdbx_description
1 polymer ?
#
loop_
_entity_poly.entity_id
_entity_poly.type
_entity_poly.pdbx_seq_one_letter_code
_entity_poly.pdbx_strand_id
1 'polypeptide(L)'
;MKLFGTSCVNEKGNLSIGGVDTLELVKEFKTPLYVMDQELIEGTIDKMKKSFKSSRFSTQIAYAGKAFLTTGMIKLVESKGLDLDVVSGGEMYTAYKAGFPMDKVHLHGNNKTIEELEMAVDFGIKEVVIDNEDEIEKLEKIC
;
A
#
# COMPACT_ATOMS: atom_id res chain seq x y z
N MET A 1 -2.95 -23.27 20.47
CA MET A 1 -2.30 -22.46 19.40
C MET A 1 -2.84 -21.04 19.50
N LYS A 2 -1.99 -20.02 19.54
CA LYS A 2 -2.44 -18.61 19.54
C LYS A 2 -2.73 -18.22 18.11
N LEU A 3 -3.97 -17.89 17.80
CA LEU A 3 -4.38 -17.39 16.49
C LEU A 3 -4.09 -15.88 16.40
N PHE A 4 -3.85 -15.38 15.19
CA PHE A 4 -3.47 -14.00 14.95
C PHE A 4 -4.59 -13.21 14.26
N GLY A 5 -4.70 -11.91 14.56
CA GLY A 5 -5.68 -11.02 13.94
C GLY A 5 -7.11 -11.44 14.25
N THR A 6 -7.95 -11.48 13.21
CA THR A 6 -9.35 -11.90 13.28
C THR A 6 -9.53 -13.41 13.21
N SER A 7 -8.41 -14.17 13.09
CA SER A 7 -8.46 -15.64 12.97
C SER A 7 -9.08 -16.27 14.20
N CYS A 8 -10.04 -17.15 14.00
CA CYS A 8 -10.69 -17.93 15.06
C CYS A 8 -11.07 -19.33 14.56
N VAL A 9 -11.44 -20.22 15.49
CA VAL A 9 -12.08 -21.50 15.15
C VAL A 9 -13.59 -21.25 15.18
N ASN A 10 -14.27 -21.52 14.07
CA ASN A 10 -15.72 -21.33 13.96
C ASN A 10 -16.49 -22.50 14.61
N GLU A 11 -17.81 -22.42 14.65
CA GLU A 11 -18.70 -23.43 15.23
C GLU A 11 -18.58 -24.81 14.58
N LYS A 12 -18.10 -24.89 13.33
CA LYS A 12 -17.84 -26.14 12.59
C LYS A 12 -16.47 -26.75 12.92
N GLY A 13 -15.67 -26.10 13.78
CA GLY A 13 -14.30 -26.52 14.10
C GLY A 13 -13.26 -26.13 13.03
N ASN A 14 -13.61 -25.33 12.05
CA ASN A 14 -12.73 -24.89 10.97
C ASN A 14 -12.06 -23.56 11.32
N LEU A 15 -10.87 -23.31 10.74
CA LEU A 15 -10.23 -21.98 10.80
C LEU A 15 -11.10 -20.97 10.01
N SER A 16 -11.34 -19.82 10.62
CA SER A 16 -11.98 -18.67 10.00
C SER A 16 -11.05 -17.46 10.06
N ILE A 17 -11.01 -16.66 8.99
CA ILE A 17 -10.23 -15.42 8.86
C ILE A 17 -11.17 -14.33 8.37
N GLY A 18 -11.23 -13.19 9.07
CA GLY A 18 -12.17 -12.11 8.72
C GLY A 18 -13.65 -12.58 8.70
N GLY A 19 -13.99 -13.55 9.55
CA GLY A 19 -15.33 -14.15 9.59
C GLY A 19 -15.64 -15.17 8.50
N VAL A 20 -14.71 -15.43 7.56
CA VAL A 20 -14.90 -16.37 6.44
C VAL A 20 -14.24 -17.72 6.74
N ASP A 21 -14.96 -18.81 6.54
CA ASP A 21 -14.45 -20.18 6.70
C ASP A 21 -13.41 -20.48 5.62
N THR A 22 -12.21 -20.91 6.04
CA THR A 22 -11.11 -21.20 5.10
C THR A 22 -11.39 -22.35 4.16
N LEU A 23 -12.23 -23.30 4.52
CA LEU A 23 -12.65 -24.38 3.62
C LEU A 23 -13.57 -23.86 2.50
N GLU A 24 -14.39 -22.86 2.77
CA GLU A 24 -15.19 -22.20 1.73
C GLU A 24 -14.30 -21.46 0.75
N LEU A 25 -13.28 -20.72 1.24
CA LEU A 25 -12.28 -20.07 0.39
C LEU A 25 -11.55 -21.06 -0.50
N VAL A 26 -11.09 -22.19 0.05
CA VAL A 26 -10.40 -23.23 -0.73
C VAL A 26 -11.32 -23.86 -1.77
N LYS A 27 -12.59 -24.05 -1.45
CA LYS A 27 -13.58 -24.62 -2.39
C LYS A 27 -13.78 -23.68 -3.59
N GLU A 28 -13.84 -22.39 -3.37
CA GLU A 28 -14.07 -21.37 -4.41
C GLU A 28 -12.79 -21.04 -5.18
N PHE A 29 -11.70 -20.70 -4.49
CA PHE A 29 -10.49 -20.14 -5.08
C PHE A 29 -9.36 -21.15 -5.28
N LYS A 30 -9.49 -22.38 -4.72
CA LYS A 30 -8.45 -23.43 -4.74
C LYS A 30 -7.24 -23.07 -3.86
N THR A 31 -6.18 -23.85 -3.98
CA THR A 31 -4.89 -23.68 -3.29
C THR A 31 -3.74 -23.78 -4.30
N PRO A 32 -2.60 -23.10 -4.10
CA PRO A 32 -2.30 -22.21 -2.97
C PRO A 32 -3.07 -20.88 -3.04
N LEU A 33 -3.39 -20.27 -1.88
CA LEU A 33 -4.18 -19.05 -1.79
C LEU A 33 -3.60 -18.11 -0.73
N TYR A 34 -3.35 -16.86 -1.08
CA TYR A 34 -3.10 -15.78 -0.13
C TYR A 34 -4.43 -15.15 0.29
N VAL A 35 -4.66 -15.05 1.59
CA VAL A 35 -5.87 -14.44 2.16
C VAL A 35 -5.50 -13.14 2.85
N MET A 36 -6.04 -12.03 2.37
CA MET A 36 -5.85 -10.71 2.98
C MET A 36 -7.02 -10.43 3.93
N ASP A 37 -6.71 -10.20 5.19
CA ASP A 37 -7.69 -9.90 6.24
C ASP A 37 -7.96 -8.40 6.26
N GLN A 38 -9.01 -7.97 5.56
CA GLN A 38 -9.37 -6.55 5.43
C GLN A 38 -9.69 -5.92 6.78
N GLU A 39 -10.43 -6.60 7.66
CA GLU A 39 -10.79 -6.08 8.98
C GLU A 39 -9.55 -5.79 9.83
N LEU A 40 -8.58 -6.70 9.81
CA LEU A 40 -7.30 -6.52 10.51
C LEU A 40 -6.49 -5.35 9.93
N ILE A 41 -6.43 -5.23 8.60
CA ILE A 41 -5.74 -4.12 7.92
C ILE A 41 -6.37 -2.79 8.32
N GLU A 42 -7.68 -2.66 8.20
CA GLU A 42 -8.42 -1.44 8.54
C GLU A 42 -8.26 -1.07 10.01
N GLY A 43 -8.41 -2.02 10.91
CA GLY A 43 -8.24 -1.82 12.35
C GLY A 43 -6.82 -1.36 12.71
N THR A 44 -5.81 -1.89 12.00
CA THR A 44 -4.41 -1.48 12.17
C THR A 44 -4.20 -0.04 11.71
N ILE A 45 -4.72 0.33 10.53
CA ILE A 45 -4.67 1.70 10.01
C ILE A 45 -5.33 2.68 10.99
N ASP A 46 -6.52 2.36 11.46
CA ASP A 46 -7.27 3.22 12.38
C ASP A 46 -6.53 3.41 13.71
N LYS A 47 -5.88 2.35 14.22
CA LYS A 47 -5.03 2.42 15.41
C LYS A 47 -3.82 3.33 15.17
N MET A 48 -3.15 3.21 14.05
CA MET A 48 -2.02 4.06 13.68
C MET A 48 -2.45 5.53 13.58
N LYS A 49 -3.54 5.83 12.87
CA LYS A 49 -4.08 7.18 12.75
C LYS A 49 -4.41 7.81 14.11
N LYS A 50 -4.97 7.03 15.03
CA LYS A 50 -5.26 7.50 16.41
C LYS A 50 -3.98 7.79 17.19
N SER A 51 -2.94 6.95 17.04
CA SER A 51 -1.69 7.05 17.80
C SER A 51 -0.79 8.19 17.31
N PHE A 52 -0.84 8.54 16.03
CA PHE A 52 0.00 9.57 15.41
C PHE A 52 -0.71 10.93 15.26
N LYS A 53 -1.64 11.24 16.15
CA LYS A 53 -2.27 12.58 16.20
C LYS A 53 -1.41 13.56 16.98
N SER A 54 -1.24 14.76 16.42
CA SER A 54 -0.62 15.90 17.11
C SER A 54 -1.50 17.14 17.01
N SER A 55 -1.51 17.96 18.08
CA SER A 55 -2.13 19.29 18.05
C SER A 55 -1.21 20.38 17.49
N ARG A 56 0.08 20.05 17.24
CA ARG A 56 1.11 21.01 16.83
C ARG A 56 1.46 20.93 15.33
N PHE A 57 1.20 19.79 14.71
CA PHE A 57 1.52 19.53 13.29
C PHE A 57 0.56 18.50 12.70
N SER A 58 0.39 18.55 11.38
CA SER A 58 -0.32 17.53 10.64
C SER A 58 0.54 16.28 10.50
N THR A 59 -0.08 15.11 10.55
CA THR A 59 0.58 13.82 10.32
C THR A 59 -0.07 13.12 9.14
N GLN A 60 0.75 12.50 8.31
CA GLN A 60 0.31 11.64 7.23
C GLN A 60 0.91 10.25 7.42
N ILE A 61 0.22 9.24 6.92
CA ILE A 61 0.68 7.85 6.93
C ILE A 61 0.68 7.40 5.48
N ALA A 62 1.81 6.94 5.00
CA ALA A 62 1.95 6.33 3.70
C ALA A 62 1.99 4.79 3.83
N TYR A 63 1.26 4.10 2.96
CA TYR A 63 1.34 2.65 2.85
C TYR A 63 2.51 2.26 1.95
N ALA A 64 3.39 1.38 2.42
CA ALA A 64 4.54 0.90 1.66
C ALA A 64 4.11 -0.15 0.62
N GLY A 65 3.99 0.25 -0.64
CA GLY A 65 3.52 -0.59 -1.76
C GLY A 65 4.34 -1.85 -1.96
N LYS A 66 5.66 -1.78 -1.73
CA LYS A 66 6.56 -2.93 -1.83
C LYS A 66 6.15 -4.16 -0.99
N ALA A 67 5.33 -3.98 0.04
CA ALA A 67 4.88 -5.09 0.87
C ALA A 67 3.84 -5.96 0.14
N PHE A 68 2.87 -5.33 -0.50
CA PHE A 68 1.84 -5.97 -1.33
C PHE A 68 1.04 -4.88 -2.05
N LEU A 69 1.08 -4.85 -3.38
CA LEU A 69 0.40 -3.82 -4.16
C LEU A 69 -0.39 -4.44 -5.32
N THR A 70 -1.69 -4.46 -5.13
CA THR A 70 -2.68 -4.77 -6.17
C THR A 70 -3.67 -3.61 -6.29
N THR A 71 -4.43 -3.54 -7.38
CA THR A 71 -5.48 -2.52 -7.53
C THR A 71 -6.48 -2.54 -6.39
N GLY A 72 -6.83 -3.74 -5.85
CA GLY A 72 -7.69 -3.88 -4.67
C GLY A 72 -7.08 -3.25 -3.42
N MET A 73 -5.78 -3.50 -3.16
CA MET A 73 -5.07 -2.91 -2.02
C MET A 73 -4.95 -1.39 -2.16
N ILE A 74 -4.68 -0.89 -3.37
CA ILE A 74 -4.63 0.55 -3.67
C ILE A 74 -5.97 1.20 -3.34
N LYS A 75 -7.10 0.60 -3.73
CA LYS A 75 -8.44 1.11 -3.40
C LYS A 75 -8.72 1.13 -1.90
N LEU A 76 -8.24 0.13 -1.16
CA LEU A 76 -8.34 0.11 0.29
C LEU A 76 -7.53 1.25 0.92
N VAL A 77 -6.28 1.44 0.49
CA VAL A 77 -5.39 2.53 0.94
C VAL A 77 -6.03 3.90 0.67
N GLU A 78 -6.57 4.11 -0.54
CA GLU A 78 -7.30 5.32 -0.94
C GLU A 78 -8.52 5.55 -0.02
N SER A 79 -9.36 4.54 0.18
CA SER A 79 -10.58 4.64 1.01
C SER A 79 -10.29 5.02 2.46
N LYS A 80 -9.12 4.63 2.97
CA LYS A 80 -8.64 5.01 4.30
C LYS A 80 -7.94 6.37 4.33
N GLY A 81 -7.82 7.05 3.20
CA GLY A 81 -7.19 8.37 3.09
C GLY A 81 -5.72 8.37 3.49
N LEU A 82 -4.99 7.29 3.15
CA LEU A 82 -3.55 7.20 3.29
C LEU A 82 -2.86 7.73 2.04
N ASP A 83 -1.59 8.08 2.18
CA ASP A 83 -0.68 8.26 1.07
C ASP A 83 -0.12 6.90 0.63
N LEU A 84 0.52 6.85 -0.52
CA LEU A 84 1.10 5.62 -1.08
C LEU A 84 2.60 5.83 -1.34
N ASP A 85 3.42 4.95 -0.77
CA ASP A 85 4.86 4.90 -0.99
C ASP A 85 5.18 3.78 -2.00
N VAL A 86 5.74 4.14 -3.14
CA VAL A 86 6.10 3.25 -4.24
C VAL A 86 7.61 3.27 -4.47
N VAL A 87 8.17 2.15 -4.94
CA VAL A 87 9.62 1.98 -5.12
C VAL A 87 10.00 1.62 -6.56
N SER A 88 9.06 1.65 -7.48
CA SER A 88 9.30 1.36 -8.89
C SER A 88 8.27 2.00 -9.82
N GLY A 89 8.64 2.14 -11.08
CA GLY A 89 7.71 2.59 -12.13
C GLY A 89 6.51 1.67 -12.29
N GLY A 90 6.67 0.35 -12.09
CA GLY A 90 5.57 -0.60 -12.14
C GLY A 90 4.54 -0.40 -11.04
N GLU A 91 4.99 -0.14 -9.80
CA GLU A 91 4.09 0.20 -8.68
C GLU A 91 3.38 1.54 -8.92
N MET A 92 4.11 2.55 -9.37
CA MET A 92 3.58 3.87 -9.70
C MET A 92 2.53 3.78 -10.83
N TYR A 93 2.82 3.03 -11.89
CA TYR A 93 1.88 2.79 -12.98
C TYR A 93 0.64 2.05 -12.51
N THR A 94 0.78 1.08 -11.61
CA THR A 94 -0.36 0.37 -11.02
C THR A 94 -1.25 1.30 -10.21
N ALA A 95 -0.66 2.22 -9.43
CA ALA A 95 -1.39 3.26 -8.71
C ALA A 95 -2.17 4.18 -9.67
N TYR A 96 -1.51 4.67 -10.72
CA TYR A 96 -2.13 5.50 -11.77
C TYR A 96 -3.31 4.78 -12.44
N LYS A 97 -3.14 3.53 -12.85
CA LYS A 97 -4.21 2.73 -13.48
C LYS A 97 -5.36 2.39 -12.53
N ALA A 98 -5.09 2.27 -11.23
CA ALA A 98 -6.13 2.12 -10.22
C ALA A 98 -6.91 3.41 -9.96
N GLY A 99 -6.47 4.57 -10.50
CA GLY A 99 -7.07 5.88 -10.29
C GLY A 99 -6.76 6.44 -8.88
N PHE A 100 -5.63 6.07 -8.29
CA PHE A 100 -5.18 6.64 -7.03
C PHE A 100 -4.79 8.12 -7.22
N PRO A 101 -5.09 9.02 -6.27
CA PRO A 101 -4.66 10.42 -6.35
C PRO A 101 -3.13 10.52 -6.39
N MET A 102 -2.57 10.92 -7.53
CA MET A 102 -1.11 10.91 -7.72
C MET A 102 -0.40 11.94 -6.86
N ASP A 103 -1.08 13.02 -6.48
CA ASP A 103 -0.61 14.02 -5.49
C ASP A 103 -0.47 13.47 -4.05
N LYS A 104 -0.72 12.17 -3.85
CA LYS A 104 -0.49 11.42 -2.59
C LYS A 104 0.51 10.28 -2.76
N VAL A 105 1.18 10.20 -3.90
CA VAL A 105 2.19 9.17 -4.18
C VAL A 105 3.58 9.72 -3.89
N HIS A 106 4.38 8.93 -3.18
CA HIS A 106 5.79 9.19 -2.88
C HIS A 106 6.64 8.14 -3.61
N LEU A 107 7.62 8.56 -4.39
CA LEU A 107 8.54 7.64 -5.06
C LEU A 107 9.84 7.52 -4.26
N HIS A 108 10.05 6.37 -3.64
CA HIS A 108 11.30 5.95 -3.01
C HIS A 108 12.14 5.08 -3.95
N GLY A 109 13.28 4.62 -3.47
CA GLY A 109 14.20 3.72 -4.16
C GLY A 109 15.59 4.33 -4.33
N ASN A 110 16.59 3.47 -4.35
CA ASN A 110 18.00 3.87 -4.39
C ASN A 110 18.64 3.79 -5.78
N ASN A 111 17.86 3.42 -6.79
CA ASN A 111 18.33 3.32 -8.18
C ASN A 111 17.20 3.64 -9.16
N LYS A 112 16.64 4.83 -9.04
CA LYS A 112 15.59 5.29 -9.96
C LYS A 112 16.17 5.53 -11.34
N THR A 113 15.51 4.99 -12.36
CA THR A 113 15.88 5.23 -13.75
C THR A 113 15.38 6.60 -14.22
N ILE A 114 15.92 7.08 -15.35
CA ILE A 114 15.46 8.35 -15.95
C ILE A 114 13.97 8.22 -16.32
N GLU A 115 13.58 7.10 -16.89
CA GLU A 115 12.19 6.84 -17.30
C GLU A 115 11.22 6.82 -16.10
N GLU A 116 11.66 6.33 -14.95
CA GLU A 116 10.85 6.36 -13.72
C GLU A 116 10.70 7.77 -13.17
N LEU A 117 11.75 8.59 -13.26
CA LEU A 117 11.71 10.00 -12.85
C LEU A 117 10.85 10.84 -13.81
N GLU A 118 10.97 10.62 -15.12
CA GLU A 118 10.09 11.24 -16.13
C GLU A 118 8.62 10.88 -15.89
N MET A 119 8.35 9.58 -15.66
CA MET A 119 6.99 9.11 -15.33
C MET A 119 6.46 9.74 -14.03
N ALA A 120 7.31 9.96 -13.04
CA ALA A 120 6.94 10.60 -11.79
C ALA A 120 6.50 12.06 -12.01
N VAL A 121 7.24 12.80 -12.84
CA VAL A 121 6.90 14.17 -13.24
C VAL A 121 5.61 14.19 -14.07
N ASP A 122 5.50 13.33 -15.08
CA ASP A 122 4.33 13.26 -15.97
C ASP A 122 3.04 12.92 -15.21
N PHE A 123 3.12 12.04 -14.22
CA PHE A 123 1.97 11.65 -13.40
C PHE A 123 1.65 12.67 -12.31
N GLY A 124 2.54 13.63 -12.07
CA GLY A 124 2.35 14.66 -11.05
C GLY A 124 2.29 14.10 -9.64
N ILE A 125 3.22 13.19 -9.32
CA ILE A 125 3.28 12.62 -7.98
C ILE A 125 3.66 13.68 -6.93
N LYS A 126 3.39 13.39 -5.67
CA LYS A 126 3.62 14.33 -4.57
C LYS A 126 5.08 14.70 -4.40
N GLU A 127 5.94 13.70 -4.38
CA GLU A 127 7.38 13.89 -4.18
C GLU A 127 8.21 12.69 -4.64
N VAL A 128 9.44 12.98 -5.01
CA VAL A 128 10.51 11.99 -5.19
C VAL A 128 11.44 12.10 -4.00
N VAL A 129 11.64 11.00 -3.28
CA VAL A 129 12.59 10.93 -2.17
C VAL A 129 13.98 10.70 -2.74
N ILE A 130 14.85 11.71 -2.64
CA ILE A 130 16.22 11.69 -3.15
C ILE A 130 17.08 10.79 -2.29
N ASP A 131 17.74 9.84 -2.91
CA ASP A 131 18.63 8.88 -2.24
C ASP A 131 20.12 9.21 -2.47
N ASN A 132 20.44 9.90 -3.56
CA ASN A 132 21.81 10.25 -3.94
C ASN A 132 21.85 11.52 -4.83
N GLU A 133 23.06 12.10 -4.99
CA GLU A 133 23.29 13.34 -5.75
C GLU A 133 23.02 13.16 -7.27
N ASP A 134 23.28 11.97 -7.85
CA ASP A 134 23.04 11.68 -9.26
C ASP A 134 21.55 11.83 -9.61
N GLU A 135 20.66 11.54 -8.68
CA GLU A 135 19.22 11.73 -8.88
C GLU A 135 18.81 13.21 -9.00
N ILE A 136 19.52 14.10 -8.29
CA ILE A 136 19.30 15.53 -8.40
C ILE A 136 19.67 16.00 -9.81
N GLU A 137 20.85 15.58 -10.32
CA GLU A 137 21.30 15.92 -11.67
C GLU A 137 20.36 15.36 -12.77
N LYS A 138 19.76 14.20 -12.54
CA LYS A 138 18.76 13.64 -13.45
C LYS A 138 17.48 14.48 -13.44
N LEU A 139 16.97 14.82 -12.27
CA LEU A 139 15.75 15.62 -12.13
C LEU A 139 15.93 17.04 -12.70
N GLU A 140 17.09 17.69 -12.52
CA GLU A 140 17.38 19.00 -13.12
C GLU A 140 17.30 18.99 -14.66
N LYS A 141 17.53 17.85 -15.30
CA LYS A 141 17.43 17.70 -16.77
C LYS A 141 16.00 17.41 -17.23
N ILE A 142 15.15 16.91 -16.35
CA ILE A 142 13.77 16.51 -16.62
C ILE A 142 12.80 17.69 -16.36
N CYS A 143 13.05 18.47 -15.31
CA CYS A 143 12.23 19.63 -14.92
C CYS A 143 12.74 20.94 -15.53
#